data_1ad0a7e2efc365b06840d80def93ef17
#
_entry.id   1ad0a7e2efc365b06840d80def93ef17
#
_cell.length_a   1.000
_cell.length_b   1.000
_cell.length_c   1.000
_cell.angle_alpha   90.00
_cell.angle_beta   90.00
_cell.angle_gamma   90.00
#
_symmetry.space_group_name_H-M   'P 1'
#
loop_
_entity.id
_entity.type
_entity.pdbx_description
1 polymer ?
#
loop_
_entity_poly.entity_id
_entity_poly.type
_entity_poly.pdbx_seq_one_letter_code
_entity_poly.pdbx_strand_id
1 'polypeptide(L)'
;TEKKVYVGKCMKYFSKIGVAEFLVENVDLNKGDKILVTGTTTGALIQECDEIRFDLEPVDVAVKGQHISIKVNERVRPNDRLYVLQPADRLTQTGLNVSRKDDMA
;
A
#
# COMPACT_ATOMS: atom_id res chain seq x y z
N THR A 1 -16.77 4.25 -2.56
CA THR A 1 -16.29 3.87 -1.23
C THR A 1 -15.08 2.97 -1.34
N GLU A 2 -14.09 3.18 -0.53
CA GLU A 2 -12.87 2.40 -0.56
C GLU A 2 -12.72 1.61 0.74
N LYS A 3 -12.16 0.42 0.60
CA LYS A 3 -11.85 -0.45 1.72
C LYS A 3 -10.36 -0.40 1.96
N LYS A 4 -9.93 -0.27 3.20
CA LYS A 4 -8.51 -0.31 3.53
C LYS A 4 -8.13 -1.72 3.98
N VAL A 5 -7.01 -2.21 3.46
CA VAL A 5 -6.48 -3.52 3.81
C VAL A 5 -5.08 -3.33 4.37
N TYR A 6 -4.84 -3.86 5.55
CA TYR A 6 -3.54 -3.68 6.21
C TYR A 6 -2.42 -4.36 5.41
N VAL A 7 -1.34 -3.63 5.20
CA VAL A 7 -0.16 -4.13 4.50
C VAL A 7 0.97 -4.36 5.49
N GLY A 8 1.33 -3.34 6.24
CA GLY A 8 2.46 -3.43 7.14
C GLY A 8 2.67 -2.16 7.92
N LYS A 9 3.87 -1.99 8.47
CA LYS A 9 4.16 -0.83 9.32
C LYS A 9 5.44 -0.14 8.88
N CYS A 10 5.51 1.15 9.20
CA CYS A 10 6.70 1.95 8.93
C CYS A 10 7.79 1.58 9.92
N MET A 11 8.98 1.31 9.41
CA MET A 11 10.14 1.00 10.24
C MET A 11 11.04 2.22 10.42
N LYS A 12 11.24 2.98 9.35
CA LYS A 12 12.11 4.16 9.37
C LYS A 12 11.64 5.19 8.36
N TYR A 13 12.00 6.44 8.61
CA TYR A 13 11.78 7.50 7.65
C TYR A 13 13.09 8.25 7.43
N PHE A 14 13.44 8.41 6.15
CA PHE A 14 14.68 9.10 5.75
C PHE A 14 14.32 10.48 5.23
N SER A 15 14.41 11.47 6.12
CA SER A 15 13.91 12.82 5.82
C SER A 15 14.65 13.51 4.68
N LYS A 16 15.92 13.19 4.49
CA LYS A 16 16.70 13.86 3.45
C LYS A 16 16.25 13.50 2.05
N ILE A 17 15.73 12.32 1.87
CA ILE A 17 15.32 11.84 0.56
C ILE A 17 13.83 11.59 0.44
N GLY A 18 13.07 11.79 1.53
CA GLY A 18 11.63 11.64 1.49
C GLY A 18 11.17 10.21 1.28
N VAL A 19 11.91 9.24 1.82
CA VAL A 19 11.63 7.82 1.63
C VAL A 19 11.36 7.18 2.98
N ALA A 20 10.38 6.29 3.01
CA ALA A 20 10.07 5.52 4.21
C ALA A 20 10.29 4.04 3.95
N GLU A 21 10.78 3.35 4.96
CA GLU A 21 10.96 1.89 4.91
C GLU A 21 9.79 1.24 5.63
N PHE A 22 9.14 0.29 4.98
CA PHE A 22 8.00 -0.44 5.54
C PHE A 22 8.30 -1.93 5.56
N LEU A 23 7.79 -2.60 6.59
CA LEU A 23 7.81 -4.06 6.64
C LEU A 23 6.44 -4.56 6.18
N VAL A 24 6.42 -5.40 5.16
CA VAL A 24 5.18 -5.99 4.66
C VAL A 24 4.83 -7.17 5.54
N GLU A 25 3.69 -7.09 6.23
CA GLU A 25 3.31 -8.07 7.25
C GLU A 25 2.09 -8.90 6.88
N ASN A 26 1.28 -8.41 5.96
CA ASN A 26 -0.01 -9.05 5.70
C ASN A 26 -0.24 -9.35 4.22
N VAL A 27 -0.56 -8.36 3.42
CA VAL A 27 -0.88 -8.58 2.01
C VAL A 27 0.18 -7.96 1.12
N ASP A 28 0.28 -8.44 -0.11
CA ASP A 28 1.22 -7.89 -1.08
C ASP A 28 0.80 -6.48 -1.47
N LEU A 29 1.79 -5.67 -1.81
CA LEU A 29 1.58 -4.32 -2.29
C LEU A 29 2.12 -4.22 -3.70
N ASN A 30 1.32 -3.67 -4.62
CA ASN A 30 1.72 -3.54 -6.01
C ASN A 30 2.05 -2.10 -6.35
N LYS A 31 3.02 -1.91 -7.20
CA LYS A 31 3.33 -0.59 -7.75
C LYS A 31 2.07 -0.04 -8.41
N GLY A 32 1.77 1.21 -8.14
CA GLY A 32 0.58 1.87 -8.66
C GLY A 32 -0.62 1.80 -7.74
N ASP A 33 -0.55 1.00 -6.69
CA ASP A 33 -1.65 0.92 -5.72
C ASP A 33 -1.80 2.25 -4.98
N LYS A 34 -3.02 2.56 -4.62
CA LYS A 34 -3.31 3.70 -3.75
C LYS A 34 -3.12 3.27 -2.31
N ILE A 35 -2.32 4.01 -1.58
CA ILE A 35 -1.98 3.64 -0.20
C ILE A 35 -2.42 4.70 0.79
N LEU A 36 -2.59 4.25 2.03
CA LEU A 36 -2.92 5.10 3.16
C LEU A 36 -1.93 4.80 4.28
N VAL A 37 -1.30 5.84 4.80
CA VAL A 37 -0.45 5.70 5.99
C VAL A 37 -1.11 6.45 7.12
N THR A 38 -1.27 5.80 8.26
CA THR A 38 -1.90 6.43 9.43
C THR A 38 -0.99 6.35 10.63
N GLY A 39 -1.08 7.36 11.48
CA GLY A 39 -0.33 7.38 12.72
C GLY A 39 -0.82 8.50 13.62
N THR A 40 -0.49 8.41 14.90
CA THR A 40 -0.92 9.38 15.90
C THR A 40 -0.48 10.80 15.57
N THR A 41 0.76 10.95 15.12
CA THR A 41 1.30 12.26 14.76
C THR A 41 1.12 12.54 13.27
N THR A 42 1.29 11.53 12.43
CA THR A 42 1.20 11.66 10.98
C THR A 42 -0.22 12.01 10.53
N GLY A 43 -1.21 11.49 11.24
CA GLY A 43 -2.59 11.60 10.78
C GLY A 43 -2.88 10.59 9.70
N ALA A 44 -3.34 11.07 8.54
CA ALA A 44 -3.63 10.19 7.41
C ALA A 44 -2.98 10.76 6.16
N LEU A 45 -2.13 9.97 5.52
CA LEU A 45 -1.48 10.33 4.25
C LEU A 45 -1.97 9.37 3.18
N ILE A 46 -2.58 9.91 2.14
CA ILE A 46 -3.08 9.11 1.02
C ILE A 46 -2.29 9.50 -0.23
N GLN A 47 -1.75 8.53 -0.92
CA GLN A 47 -1.02 8.76 -2.16
C GLN A 47 -0.97 7.49 -2.99
N GLU A 48 -0.52 7.62 -4.23
CA GLU A 48 -0.24 6.45 -5.06
C GLU A 48 1.17 5.97 -4.78
N CYS A 49 1.37 4.67 -4.84
CA CYS A 49 2.67 4.05 -4.66
C CYS A 49 3.37 3.96 -5.99
N ASP A 50 4.05 5.04 -6.38
CA ASP A 50 4.64 5.14 -7.72
C ASP A 50 5.88 4.28 -7.90
N GLU A 51 6.59 4.02 -6.82
CA GLU A 51 7.81 3.24 -6.89
C GLU A 51 8.00 2.47 -5.60
N ILE A 52 8.35 1.20 -5.72
CA ILE A 52 8.68 0.34 -4.59
C ILE A 52 10.11 -0.16 -4.82
N ARG A 53 10.95 -0.10 -3.81
CA ARG A 53 12.29 -0.66 -3.87
C ARG A 53 12.47 -1.72 -2.81
N PHE A 54 13.09 -2.81 -3.20
CA PHE A 54 13.47 -3.88 -2.30
C PHE A 54 14.95 -4.17 -2.54
N ASP A 55 15.73 -4.11 -1.47
CA ASP A 55 17.18 -4.35 -1.56
C ASP A 55 17.84 -3.44 -2.61
N LEU A 56 17.42 -2.16 -2.59
CA LEU A 56 17.92 -1.08 -3.44
C LEU A 56 17.52 -1.20 -4.91
N GLU A 57 16.70 -2.18 -5.26
CA GLU A 57 16.27 -2.39 -6.64
C GLU A 57 14.79 -2.09 -6.79
N PRO A 58 14.35 -1.46 -7.87
CA PRO A 58 12.92 -1.24 -8.08
C PRO A 58 12.23 -2.58 -8.33
N VAL A 59 11.06 -2.73 -7.72
CA VAL A 59 10.25 -3.93 -7.90
C VAL A 59 8.81 -3.53 -8.17
N ASP A 60 8.05 -4.42 -8.80
CA ASP A 60 6.66 -4.17 -9.12
C ASP A 60 5.73 -4.63 -7.98
N VAL A 61 6.19 -5.56 -7.18
CA VAL A 61 5.38 -6.14 -6.11
C VAL A 61 6.24 -6.30 -4.86
N ALA A 62 5.68 -5.88 -3.72
CA ALA A 62 6.28 -6.13 -2.42
C ALA A 62 5.50 -7.25 -1.75
N VAL A 63 6.18 -8.27 -1.28
CA VAL A 63 5.53 -9.44 -0.69
C VAL A 63 5.79 -9.52 0.81
N LYS A 64 4.96 -10.31 1.47
CA LYS A 64 5.03 -10.49 2.92
C LYS A 64 6.44 -10.89 3.35
N GLY A 65 6.92 -10.23 4.39
CA GLY A 65 8.24 -10.49 4.95
C GLY A 65 9.33 -9.59 4.44
N GLN A 66 9.06 -8.81 3.39
CA GLN A 66 10.07 -7.91 2.83
C GLN A 66 10.08 -6.57 3.52
N HIS A 67 11.27 -5.99 3.65
CA HIS A 67 11.46 -4.60 4.04
C HIS A 67 11.61 -3.81 2.75
N ILE A 68 10.67 -2.92 2.49
CA ILE A 68 10.64 -2.19 1.23
C ILE A 68 10.74 -0.69 1.50
N SER A 69 11.13 0.06 0.46
CA SER A 69 11.21 1.51 0.53
C SER A 69 10.23 2.13 -0.43
N ILE A 70 9.50 3.13 0.03
CA ILE A 70 8.53 3.86 -0.77
C ILE A 70 8.76 5.34 -0.58
N LYS A 71 8.81 6.08 -1.68
CA LYS A 71 8.88 7.53 -1.59
C LYS A 71 7.52 8.06 -1.14
N VAL A 72 7.51 8.87 -0.09
CA VAL A 72 6.28 9.40 0.47
C VAL A 72 6.23 10.91 0.30
N ASN A 73 5.02 11.44 0.11
CA ASN A 73 4.82 12.86 -0.15
C ASN A 73 4.92 13.72 1.10
N GLU A 74 4.74 13.10 2.26
CA GLU A 74 4.82 13.80 3.53
C GLU A 74 5.56 12.95 4.54
N ARG A 75 5.99 13.57 5.60
CA ARG A 75 6.73 12.86 6.65
C ARG A 75 5.84 11.82 7.34
N VAL A 76 6.38 10.61 7.47
CA VAL A 76 5.74 9.55 8.27
C VAL A 76 6.67 9.20 9.42
N ARG A 77 6.19 8.41 10.37
CA ARG A 77 6.95 8.09 11.57
C ARG A 77 7.02 6.59 11.78
N PRO A 78 8.06 6.12 12.48
CA PRO A 78 8.13 4.69 12.84
C PRO A 78 6.85 4.24 13.54
N ASN A 79 6.43 3.03 13.25
CA ASN A 79 5.21 2.40 13.76
C ASN A 79 3.92 2.91 13.13
N ASP A 80 3.99 3.84 12.19
CA ASP A 80 2.80 4.18 11.41
C ASP A 80 2.37 2.97 10.60
N ARG A 81 1.07 2.88 10.34
CA ARG A 81 0.49 1.73 9.65
C ARG A 81 0.25 2.03 8.19
N LEU A 82 0.57 1.06 7.35
CA LEU A 82 0.41 1.14 5.91
C LEU A 82 -0.74 0.26 5.47
N TYR A 83 -1.65 0.85 4.69
CA TYR A 83 -2.79 0.14 4.13
C TYR A 83 -2.82 0.35 2.62
N VAL A 84 -3.39 -0.62 1.90
CA VAL A 84 -3.74 -0.43 0.51
C VAL A 84 -5.23 -0.13 0.45
N LEU A 85 -5.62 0.82 -0.41
CA LEU A 85 -7.02 1.19 -0.59
C LEU A 85 -7.56 0.49 -1.83
N GLN A 86 -8.66 -0.21 -1.66
CA GLN A 86 -9.28 -0.96 -2.74
C GLN A 86 -10.73 -0.51 -2.90
N PRO A 87 -11.24 -0.46 -4.14
CA PRO A 87 -12.64 -0.12 -4.35
C PRO A 87 -13.53 -1.21 -3.75
N ALA A 88 -14.41 -0.84 -2.82
CA ALA A 88 -15.28 -1.81 -2.18
C ALA A 88 -16.29 -2.41 -3.16
N ASP A 89 -16.70 -1.65 -4.14
CA ASP A 89 -17.66 -2.12 -5.14
C ASP A 89 -17.19 -3.36 -5.86
N ARG A 90 -15.92 -3.47 -6.09
CA ARG A 90 -15.34 -4.57 -6.83
C ARG A 90 -15.63 -5.90 -6.15
N LEU A 91 -15.77 -5.87 -4.85
CA LEU A 91 -15.98 -7.08 -4.08
C LEU A 91 -17.40 -7.59 -4.21
N THR A 92 -18.34 -6.73 -4.52
CA THR A 92 -19.72 -7.12 -4.62
C THR A 92 -20.11 -7.51 -6.03
N GLN A 93 -19.30 -7.15 -6.99
CA GLN A 93 -19.57 -7.42 -8.39
C GLN A 93 -19.37 -8.86 -8.76
N THR A 94 -18.87 -9.58 -8.00
CA THR A 94 -18.46 -10.86 -8.36
C THR A 94 -19.49 -11.87 -8.31
N GLY A 95 -19.98 -11.53 -8.55
CA GLY A 95 -20.82 -12.41 -8.45
C GLY A 95 -21.50 -12.63 -9.56
N LEU A 96 -21.14 -11.80 -9.77
CA LEU A 96 -21.42 -12.03 -10.31
C LEU A 96 -20.93 -12.08 -11.11
N ASN A 97 -20.55 -11.46 -11.31
CA ASN A 97 -20.18 -11.79 -11.74
C ASN A 97 -19.79 -11.92 -12.38
N VAL A 98 -19.97 -11.69 -12.62
CA VAL A 98 -19.77 -12.12 -12.93
C VAL A 98 -19.47 -12.11 -13.62
N SER A 99 -19.57 -11.75 -14.01
CA SER A 99 -19.48 -12.02 -14.32
C SER A 99 -19.18 -11.85 -15.10
N ARG A 100 -19.38 -11.50 -15.55
CA ARG A 100 -19.25 -11.64 -15.79
C ARG A 100 -18.94 -11.77 -16.52
N LYS A 101 -19.22 -11.52 -16.81
CA LYS A 101 -19.08 -11.86 -16.92
C LYS A 101 -18.72 -12.24 -17.36
N ASP A 102 -19.09 -11.84 -17.68
CA ASP A 102 -18.92 -12.50 -17.64
C ASP A 102 -18.73 -12.80 -17.94
N ASP A 103 -19.12 -12.43 -18.16
CA ASP A 103 -19.18 -13.02 -17.98
C ASP A 103 -19.14 -13.32 -18.32
N MET A 104 -19.54 -13.03 -18.72
CA MET A 104 -19.76 -13.55 -18.56
C MET A 104 -19.72 -13.97 -18.63
N ALA A 105 -20.15 -13.55 -19.18
CA ALA A 105 -20.43 -14.14 -18.75
C ALA A 105 -20.24 -14.48 -18.73
#